data_6ac9a8815df6036f76d4e0fc644f4a32
#
_entry.id   6ac9a8815df6036f76d4e0fc644f4a32
#
_cell.length_a   1.000
_cell.length_b   1.000
_cell.length_c   1.000
_cell.angle_alpha   90.00
_cell.angle_beta   90.00
_cell.angle_gamma   90.00
#
_symmetry.space_group_name_H-M   'P 1'
#
loop_
_entity.id
_entity.type
_entity.pdbx_description
1 polymer ?
#
loop_
_entity_poly.entity_id
_entity_poly.type
_entity_poly.pdbx_seq_one_letter_code
_entity_poly.pdbx_strand_id
1 'polypeptide(L)'
;ASTYTPLGIELQATGENAGTWGTKTNTNLSIVEQIAGGYKAQSIAGGAQTTTLSVSDGSTGATLAHRVIEFTGSITGNQIVTIPIDVENFFILKNSTSGAYTVQFKYVTGSGASVTFSTTQKSTKIIYCEGSTNTATNPNIYEVSTASDVVDDTSPQLGGNLDTNSFMIDFDDDHGIRDEN
;
A
#
# COMPACT_ATOMS: atom_id res chain seq x y z
N ALA A 1 -30.60 -5.16 12.19
CA ALA A 1 -29.54 -4.16 12.47
C ALA A 1 -28.65 -4.05 11.25
N SER A 2 -28.23 -2.82 10.92
CA SER A 2 -27.24 -2.58 9.87
C SER A 2 -25.94 -3.29 10.18
N THR A 3 -25.20 -3.68 9.14
CA THR A 3 -23.85 -4.24 9.20
C THR A 3 -22.91 -3.32 8.45
N TYR A 4 -21.60 -3.60 8.50
CA TYR A 4 -20.60 -2.76 7.85
C TYR A 4 -19.64 -3.60 7.00
N THR A 5 -19.15 -2.98 5.94
CA THR A 5 -18.07 -3.57 5.14
C THR A 5 -16.73 -3.45 5.89
N PRO A 6 -15.69 -4.21 5.52
CA PRO A 6 -14.35 -4.08 6.11
C PRO A 6 -13.75 -2.66 6.04
N LEU A 7 -14.26 -1.80 5.17
CA LEU A 7 -13.86 -0.39 5.07
C LEU A 7 -14.89 0.59 5.65
N GLY A 8 -15.82 0.10 6.48
CA GLY A 8 -16.72 0.91 7.29
C GLY A 8 -17.96 1.46 6.59
N ILE A 9 -18.29 0.99 5.37
CA ILE A 9 -19.52 1.37 4.66
C ILE A 9 -20.70 0.67 5.31
N GLU A 10 -21.75 1.41 5.67
CA GLU A 10 -22.95 0.86 6.28
C GLU A 10 -23.82 0.14 5.23
N LEU A 11 -24.09 -1.12 5.49
CA LEU A 11 -25.07 -1.93 4.76
C LEU A 11 -26.42 -1.82 5.49
N GLN A 12 -27.27 -0.94 5.03
CA GLN A 12 -28.53 -0.62 5.69
C GLN A 12 -29.52 -1.80 5.61
N ALA A 13 -30.04 -2.22 6.75
CA ALA A 13 -31.08 -3.22 6.81
C ALA A 13 -32.44 -2.63 6.41
N THR A 14 -33.30 -3.45 5.82
CA THR A 14 -34.67 -3.03 5.44
C THR A 14 -35.45 -2.53 6.66
N GLY A 15 -36.02 -1.36 6.54
CA GLY A 15 -36.82 -0.73 7.60
C GLY A 15 -36.02 0.03 8.67
N GLU A 16 -34.68 0.02 8.60
CA GLU A 16 -33.83 0.83 9.47
C GLU A 16 -33.59 2.23 8.90
N ASN A 17 -33.05 3.10 9.74
CA ASN A 17 -32.67 4.47 9.40
C ASN A 17 -33.82 5.37 8.93
N ALA A 18 -35.08 5.07 9.35
CA ALA A 18 -36.22 5.95 9.07
C ALA A 18 -35.93 7.39 9.55
N GLY A 19 -36.01 8.34 8.61
CA GLY A 19 -35.69 9.75 8.87
C GLY A 19 -34.19 10.10 8.84
N THR A 20 -33.29 9.14 8.81
CA THR A 20 -31.83 9.35 8.76
C THR A 20 -31.13 8.71 7.57
N TRP A 21 -31.87 7.98 6.73
CA TRP A 21 -31.29 7.25 5.59
C TRP A 21 -30.48 8.15 4.63
N GLY A 22 -30.95 9.40 4.41
CA GLY A 22 -30.22 10.36 3.58
C GLY A 22 -28.85 10.72 4.12
N THR A 23 -28.76 10.94 5.44
CA THR A 23 -27.49 11.19 6.11
C THR A 23 -26.57 9.97 6.02
N LYS A 24 -27.09 8.78 6.23
CA LYS A 24 -26.34 7.52 6.14
C LYS A 24 -25.83 7.28 4.72
N THR A 25 -26.68 7.50 3.72
CA THR A 25 -26.30 7.39 2.30
C THR A 25 -25.19 8.39 1.96
N ASN A 26 -25.31 9.65 2.38
CA ASN A 26 -24.27 10.66 2.12
C ASN A 26 -22.94 10.32 2.80
N THR A 27 -22.98 9.80 4.01
CA THR A 27 -21.78 9.32 4.72
C THR A 27 -21.12 8.17 3.95
N ASN A 28 -21.91 7.19 3.49
CA ASN A 28 -21.42 6.09 2.68
C ASN A 28 -20.77 6.58 1.37
N LEU A 29 -21.40 7.52 0.67
CA LEU A 29 -20.83 8.10 -0.55
C LEU A 29 -19.51 8.81 -0.27
N SER A 30 -19.39 9.53 0.85
CA SER A 30 -18.13 10.16 1.26
C SER A 30 -17.05 9.12 1.59
N ILE A 31 -17.39 8.00 2.22
CA ILE A 31 -16.44 6.89 2.46
C ILE A 31 -15.99 6.29 1.13
N VAL A 32 -16.92 6.06 0.19
CA VAL A 32 -16.58 5.54 -1.14
C VAL A 32 -15.64 6.49 -1.89
N GLU A 33 -15.87 7.80 -1.81
CA GLU A 33 -14.99 8.81 -2.40
C GLU A 33 -13.58 8.77 -1.79
N GLN A 34 -13.47 8.63 -0.45
CA GLN A 34 -12.18 8.47 0.24
C GLN A 34 -11.46 7.19 -0.21
N ILE A 35 -12.16 6.07 -0.31
CA ILE A 35 -11.60 4.79 -0.78
C ILE A 35 -11.17 4.91 -2.25
N ALA A 36 -11.91 5.62 -3.08
CA ALA A 36 -11.63 5.75 -4.50
C ALA A 36 -10.40 6.61 -4.81
N GLY A 37 -10.19 7.72 -4.08
CA GLY A 37 -9.13 8.68 -4.40
C GLY A 37 -8.65 9.52 -3.21
N GLY A 38 -9.12 9.26 -1.99
CA GLY A 38 -8.77 10.06 -0.82
C GLY A 38 -7.34 9.84 -0.35
N TYR A 39 -6.82 10.86 0.32
CA TYR A 39 -5.48 10.89 0.93
C TYR A 39 -5.59 11.07 2.43
N LYS A 40 -4.74 10.34 3.17
CA LYS A 40 -4.60 10.51 4.62
C LYS A 40 -3.14 10.31 5.05
N ALA A 41 -2.63 11.25 5.83
CA ALA A 41 -1.36 11.09 6.53
C ALA A 41 -1.55 10.32 7.84
N GLN A 42 -0.63 9.41 8.12
CA GLN A 42 -0.55 8.63 9.36
C GLN A 42 0.84 8.83 9.98
N SER A 43 0.89 9.45 11.13
CA SER A 43 2.14 9.52 11.89
C SER A 43 2.47 8.16 12.50
N ILE A 44 3.72 7.72 12.31
CA ILE A 44 4.30 6.53 12.93
C ILE A 44 5.62 6.90 13.63
N ALA A 45 5.73 8.13 14.11
CA ALA A 45 6.91 8.65 14.76
C ALA A 45 7.28 7.88 16.05
N GLY A 46 8.56 7.80 16.36
CA GLY A 46 9.05 7.21 17.61
C GLY A 46 9.92 5.98 17.44
N GLY A 47 10.14 5.27 18.55
CA GLY A 47 10.89 4.02 18.61
C GLY A 47 10.21 2.87 17.88
N ALA A 48 10.81 1.68 17.94
CA ALA A 48 10.20 0.47 17.34
C ALA A 48 8.82 0.21 17.93
N GLN A 49 7.79 0.17 17.07
CA GLN A 49 6.40 -0.02 17.49
C GLN A 49 5.54 -0.61 16.39
N THR A 50 4.34 -1.05 16.78
CA THR A 50 3.27 -1.45 15.86
C THR A 50 2.14 -0.43 15.92
N THR A 51 1.75 0.08 14.74
CA THR A 51 0.58 0.94 14.55
C THR A 51 -0.48 0.16 13.81
N THR A 52 -1.63 -0.08 14.44
CA THR A 52 -2.76 -0.75 13.79
C THR A 52 -3.70 0.28 13.19
N LEU A 53 -3.87 0.21 11.87
CA LEU A 53 -4.89 1.00 11.17
C LEU A 53 -6.24 0.30 11.29
N SER A 54 -7.26 1.06 11.60
CA SER A 54 -8.63 0.57 11.71
C SER A 54 -9.57 1.46 10.92
N VAL A 55 -10.77 0.97 10.68
CA VAL A 55 -11.88 1.76 10.18
C VAL A 55 -12.76 2.21 11.34
N SER A 56 -13.59 3.21 11.06
CA SER A 56 -14.64 3.67 11.97
C SER A 56 -15.97 3.44 11.26
N ASP A 57 -16.70 2.43 11.68
CA ASP A 57 -17.95 2.00 11.08
C ASP A 57 -18.96 3.14 10.94
N GLY A 58 -19.45 3.35 9.72
CA GLY A 58 -20.41 4.40 9.42
C GLY A 58 -19.89 5.83 9.63
N SER A 59 -18.56 6.03 9.63
CA SER A 59 -17.93 7.34 9.81
C SER A 59 -16.84 7.58 8.80
N THR A 60 -16.65 8.83 8.41
CA THR A 60 -15.57 9.27 7.51
C THR A 60 -14.27 9.50 8.29
N GLY A 61 -13.13 9.56 7.58
CA GLY A 61 -11.85 10.03 8.09
C GLY A 61 -10.93 8.97 8.70
N ALA A 62 -11.32 7.70 8.73
CA ALA A 62 -10.42 6.62 9.11
C ALA A 62 -9.26 6.48 8.11
N THR A 63 -8.03 6.33 8.60
CA THR A 63 -6.86 6.27 7.72
C THR A 63 -6.97 5.14 6.70
N LEU A 64 -7.41 3.96 7.13
CA LEU A 64 -7.52 2.79 6.27
C LEU A 64 -8.59 2.93 5.16
N ALA A 65 -9.56 3.83 5.34
CA ALA A 65 -10.59 4.11 4.34
C ALA A 65 -10.16 5.17 3.30
N HIS A 66 -8.87 5.29 3.02
CA HIS A 66 -8.33 6.18 2.00
C HIS A 66 -7.47 5.41 1.02
N ARG A 67 -7.46 5.86 -0.24
CA ARG A 67 -6.65 5.24 -1.30
C ARG A 67 -5.15 5.47 -1.09
N VAL A 68 -4.77 6.68 -0.72
CA VAL A 68 -3.39 7.09 -0.51
C VAL A 68 -3.15 7.25 0.98
N ILE A 69 -2.20 6.50 1.51
CA ILE A 69 -1.77 6.58 2.90
C ILE A 69 -0.30 7.00 2.94
N GLU A 70 -0.02 8.12 3.59
CA GLU A 70 1.35 8.62 3.76
C GLU A 70 1.82 8.39 5.20
N PHE A 71 2.86 7.59 5.36
CA PHE A 71 3.53 7.41 6.65
C PHE A 71 4.49 8.56 6.90
N THR A 72 4.31 9.24 8.03
CA THR A 72 5.05 10.45 8.39
C THR A 72 5.69 10.33 9.77
N GLY A 73 6.60 11.25 10.06
CA GLY A 73 7.23 11.41 11.37
C GLY A 73 8.68 10.97 11.43
N SER A 74 9.35 11.37 12.49
CA SER A 74 10.74 10.96 12.79
C SER A 74 10.72 9.61 13.50
N ILE A 75 11.25 8.57 12.87
CA ILE A 75 11.32 7.22 13.43
C ILE A 75 12.73 6.93 13.93
N THR A 76 12.83 6.34 15.11
CA THR A 76 14.06 5.93 15.78
C THR A 76 14.15 4.42 16.01
N GLY A 77 13.27 3.66 15.37
CA GLY A 77 13.21 2.20 15.37
C GLY A 77 12.33 1.69 14.23
N ASN A 78 12.43 0.39 13.94
CA ASN A 78 11.63 -0.25 12.90
C ASN A 78 10.14 -0.15 13.22
N GLN A 79 9.34 0.21 12.21
CA GLN A 79 7.91 0.37 12.34
C GLN A 79 7.17 -0.79 11.68
N ILE A 80 6.11 -1.24 12.32
CA ILE A 80 5.16 -2.19 11.75
C ILE A 80 3.80 -1.49 11.68
N VAL A 81 3.21 -1.44 10.50
CA VAL A 81 1.84 -0.94 10.30
C VAL A 81 0.97 -2.14 9.95
N THR A 82 -0.11 -2.33 10.71
CA THR A 82 -1.00 -3.47 10.52
C THR A 82 -2.40 -3.05 10.13
N ILE A 83 -3.08 -3.93 9.38
CA ILE A 83 -4.49 -3.76 8.97
C ILE A 83 -5.29 -5.02 9.32
N PRO A 84 -6.63 -4.92 9.48
CA PRO A 84 -7.50 -6.07 9.65
C PRO A 84 -7.37 -7.08 8.52
N ILE A 85 -7.50 -8.37 8.83
CA ILE A 85 -7.28 -9.46 7.87
C ILE A 85 -8.32 -9.52 6.75
N ASP A 86 -9.51 -8.98 6.97
CA ASP A 86 -10.64 -8.96 6.03
C ASP A 86 -10.59 -7.79 5.02
N VAL A 87 -9.62 -6.90 5.15
CA VAL A 87 -9.45 -5.77 4.23
C VAL A 87 -8.89 -6.26 2.91
N GLU A 88 -9.72 -6.20 1.87
CA GLU A 88 -9.37 -6.41 0.47
C GLU A 88 -9.41 -5.07 -0.25
N ASN A 89 -8.26 -4.59 -0.69
CA ASN A 89 -8.17 -3.31 -1.41
C ASN A 89 -6.76 -3.16 -1.99
N PHE A 90 -6.59 -2.20 -2.92
CA PHE A 90 -5.27 -1.74 -3.26
C PHE A 90 -5.03 -0.33 -2.70
N PHE A 91 -3.81 -0.07 -2.28
CA PHE A 91 -3.40 1.20 -1.69
C PHE A 91 -2.19 1.77 -2.41
N ILE A 92 -2.06 3.09 -2.35
CA ILE A 92 -0.83 3.79 -2.68
C ILE A 92 -0.22 4.20 -1.35
N LEU A 93 0.86 3.51 -0.95
CA LEU A 93 1.58 3.80 0.29
C LEU A 93 2.77 4.69 -0.01
N LYS A 94 2.88 5.82 0.69
CA LYS A 94 4.02 6.72 0.60
C LYS A 94 4.78 6.73 1.92
N ASN A 95 6.08 6.44 1.87
CA ASN A 95 6.94 6.55 3.04
C ASN A 95 7.68 7.90 3.05
N SER A 96 7.20 8.82 3.87
CA SER A 96 7.80 10.14 4.12
C SER A 96 8.39 10.27 5.53
N THR A 97 8.68 9.13 6.19
CA THR A 97 9.33 9.16 7.50
C THR A 97 10.78 9.60 7.39
N SER A 98 11.30 10.26 8.40
CA SER A 98 12.76 10.47 8.58
C SER A 98 13.34 9.38 9.47
N GLY A 99 14.63 9.09 9.31
CA GLY A 99 15.35 8.05 10.05
C GLY A 99 15.56 6.78 9.20
N ALA A 100 16.68 6.08 9.45
CA ALA A 100 17.14 4.94 8.68
C ALA A 100 16.61 3.62 9.29
N TYR A 101 15.31 3.46 9.30
CA TYR A 101 14.62 2.28 9.83
C TYR A 101 13.60 1.77 8.83
N THR A 102 13.23 0.49 8.93
CA THR A 102 12.25 -0.14 8.06
C THR A 102 10.81 0.26 8.44
N VAL A 103 9.92 0.26 7.44
CA VAL A 103 8.48 0.35 7.65
C VAL A 103 7.84 -0.86 6.97
N GLN A 104 7.31 -1.78 7.76
CA GLN A 104 6.62 -2.99 7.28
C GLN A 104 5.12 -2.76 7.30
N PHE A 105 4.43 -3.11 6.23
CA PHE A 105 2.97 -3.12 6.13
C PHE A 105 2.47 -4.55 5.97
N LYS A 106 1.60 -4.99 6.88
CA LYS A 106 1.13 -6.38 6.96
C LYS A 106 -0.26 -6.50 7.55
N TYR A 107 -0.87 -7.67 7.42
CA TYR A 107 -2.06 -7.98 8.20
C TYR A 107 -1.74 -8.14 9.69
N VAL A 108 -2.70 -7.82 10.55
CA VAL A 108 -2.57 -7.94 12.01
C VAL A 108 -2.39 -9.40 12.45
N THR A 109 -2.94 -10.34 11.71
CA THR A 109 -2.83 -11.79 11.94
C THR A 109 -2.45 -12.52 10.65
N GLY A 110 -2.09 -13.80 10.77
CA GLY A 110 -1.69 -14.60 9.62
C GLY A 110 -0.19 -14.50 9.31
N SER A 111 0.27 -15.38 8.42
CA SER A 111 1.67 -15.51 7.98
C SER A 111 1.86 -15.23 6.49
N GLY A 112 0.87 -14.61 5.84
CA GLY A 112 0.96 -14.20 4.45
C GLY A 112 2.07 -13.17 4.20
N ALA A 113 2.41 -12.97 2.93
CA ALA A 113 3.43 -12.01 2.52
C ALA A 113 3.07 -10.58 2.97
N SER A 114 4.09 -9.78 3.17
CA SER A 114 4.00 -8.38 3.58
C SER A 114 4.89 -7.51 2.72
N VAL A 115 4.64 -6.21 2.71
CA VAL A 115 5.46 -5.23 1.98
C VAL A 115 6.29 -4.43 2.98
N THR A 116 7.58 -4.25 2.68
CA THR A 116 8.50 -3.50 3.54
C THR A 116 9.23 -2.42 2.75
N PHE A 117 9.24 -1.22 3.27
CA PHE A 117 10.18 -0.19 2.87
C PHE A 117 11.49 -0.41 3.60
N SER A 118 12.61 -0.49 2.87
CA SER A 118 13.95 -0.62 3.46
C SER A 118 14.33 0.65 4.22
N THR A 119 15.45 0.61 4.92
CA THR A 119 15.93 1.72 5.76
C THR A 119 16.14 3.03 4.99
N THR A 120 16.49 2.94 3.72
CA THR A 120 16.75 4.07 2.82
C THR A 120 15.60 4.41 1.88
N GLN A 121 14.61 3.52 1.77
CA GLN A 121 13.53 3.66 0.79
C GLN A 121 12.45 4.62 1.27
N LYS A 122 12.55 5.88 0.82
CA LYS A 122 11.59 6.95 1.05
C LYS A 122 10.82 7.22 -0.26
N SER A 123 9.98 6.28 -0.64
CA SER A 123 9.32 6.22 -1.95
C SER A 123 7.82 5.94 -1.81
N THR A 124 7.16 5.82 -2.94
CA THR A 124 5.76 5.41 -3.04
C THR A 124 5.68 4.01 -3.65
N LYS A 125 4.83 3.17 -3.08
CA LYS A 125 4.52 1.82 -3.57
C LYS A 125 3.04 1.69 -3.84
N ILE A 126 2.68 1.01 -4.93
CA ILE A 126 1.31 0.54 -5.15
C ILE A 126 1.26 -0.89 -4.64
N ILE A 127 0.33 -1.17 -3.73
CA ILE A 127 0.18 -2.50 -3.12
C ILE A 127 -1.23 -3.02 -3.30
N TYR A 128 -1.36 -4.34 -3.30
CA TYR A 128 -2.64 -5.04 -3.26
C TYR A 128 -2.72 -5.93 -2.01
N CYS A 129 -3.86 -5.85 -1.35
CA CYS A 129 -4.22 -6.63 -0.16
C CYS A 129 -5.31 -7.63 -0.55
N GLU A 130 -5.03 -8.93 -0.45
CA GLU A 130 -5.96 -9.98 -0.89
C GLU A 130 -7.21 -10.11 0.00
N GLY A 131 -7.07 -9.81 1.29
CA GLY A 131 -8.13 -10.03 2.27
C GLY A 131 -8.48 -11.50 2.52
N SER A 132 -9.03 -11.79 3.69
CA SER A 132 -9.42 -13.16 4.06
C SER A 132 -10.64 -13.68 3.28
N THR A 133 -11.34 -12.84 2.54
CA THR A 133 -12.43 -13.25 1.66
C THR A 133 -11.92 -14.14 0.51
N ASN A 134 -10.73 -13.85 -0.01
CA ASN A 134 -10.12 -14.61 -1.11
C ASN A 134 -9.18 -15.71 -0.60
N THR A 135 -8.53 -15.50 0.54
CA THR A 135 -7.56 -16.43 1.11
C THR A 135 -7.82 -16.57 2.61
N ALA A 136 -8.57 -17.58 2.99
CA ALA A 136 -9.22 -17.72 4.30
C ALA A 136 -8.28 -17.63 5.52
N THR A 137 -7.00 -17.99 5.40
CA THR A 137 -6.12 -18.13 6.58
C THR A 137 -4.91 -17.18 6.56
N ASN A 138 -4.28 -17.00 5.41
CA ASN A 138 -3.04 -16.24 5.27
C ASN A 138 -3.06 -15.40 4.00
N PRO A 139 -3.92 -14.36 3.92
CA PRO A 139 -3.92 -13.48 2.76
C PRO A 139 -2.59 -12.74 2.64
N ASN A 140 -2.19 -12.47 1.41
CA ASN A 140 -0.95 -11.79 1.09
C ASN A 140 -1.18 -10.30 0.88
N ILE A 141 -0.15 -9.53 1.17
CA ILE A 141 0.01 -8.15 0.71
C ILE A 141 1.26 -8.12 -0.16
N TYR A 142 1.13 -7.64 -1.38
CA TYR A 142 2.25 -7.57 -2.31
C TYR A 142 2.28 -6.25 -3.07
N GLU A 143 3.48 -5.89 -3.48
CA GLU A 143 3.70 -4.71 -4.32
C GLU A 143 3.29 -5.03 -5.76
N VAL A 144 2.49 -4.15 -6.35
CA VAL A 144 2.16 -4.22 -7.77
C VAL A 144 3.33 -3.60 -8.53
N SER A 145 4.19 -4.46 -9.05
CA SER A 145 5.32 -3.99 -9.87
C SER A 145 4.81 -3.49 -11.22
N THR A 146 5.18 -2.27 -11.57
CA THR A 146 4.88 -1.67 -12.87
C THR A 146 6.09 -1.66 -13.80
N ALA A 147 7.26 -2.06 -13.32
CA ALA A 147 8.49 -2.16 -14.11
C ALA A 147 8.91 -3.64 -14.20
N SER A 148 9.01 -4.15 -15.41
CA SER A 148 9.81 -5.34 -15.67
C SER A 148 11.27 -4.97 -15.40
N ASP A 149 11.99 -5.80 -14.68
CA ASP A 149 13.44 -5.69 -14.60
C ASP A 149 14.01 -5.84 -16.02
N VAL A 150 15.10 -5.15 -16.31
CA VAL A 150 15.82 -5.31 -17.59
C VAL A 150 16.22 -6.79 -17.82
N VAL A 151 16.38 -7.55 -16.74
CA VAL A 151 16.61 -9.01 -16.77
C VAL A 151 15.47 -9.79 -17.43
N ASP A 152 14.23 -9.31 -17.32
CA ASP A 152 13.06 -9.98 -17.90
C ASP A 152 12.80 -9.56 -19.36
N ASP A 153 13.49 -8.53 -19.84
CA ASP A 153 13.42 -8.10 -21.24
C ASP A 153 14.47 -8.86 -22.07
N THR A 154 14.01 -9.79 -22.86
CA THR A 154 14.88 -10.58 -23.76
C THR A 154 15.40 -9.78 -24.95
N SER A 155 14.96 -8.55 -25.14
CA SER A 155 15.37 -7.65 -26.22
C SER A 155 15.41 -6.20 -25.77
N PRO A 156 16.12 -5.86 -24.70
CA PRO A 156 16.13 -4.52 -24.15
C PRO A 156 16.65 -3.50 -25.16
N GLN A 157 15.83 -2.48 -25.44
CA GLN A 157 16.21 -1.38 -26.32
C GLN A 157 16.38 -0.11 -25.51
N LEU A 158 17.56 0.47 -25.57
CA LEU A 158 17.83 1.79 -25.00
C LEU A 158 17.43 2.84 -26.04
N GLY A 159 16.42 3.67 -25.71
CA GLY A 159 15.92 4.73 -26.60
C GLY A 159 16.90 5.92 -26.81
N GLY A 160 18.12 5.82 -26.32
CA GLY A 160 19.17 6.83 -26.39
C GLY A 160 20.51 6.26 -25.93
N ASN A 161 21.51 7.13 -25.80
CA ASN A 161 22.82 6.71 -25.31
C ASN A 161 22.72 6.21 -23.86
N LEU A 162 23.40 5.09 -23.57
CA LEU A 162 23.53 4.58 -22.22
C LEU A 162 24.50 5.50 -21.44
N ASP A 163 23.96 6.28 -20.51
CA ASP A 163 24.78 7.01 -19.54
C ASP A 163 25.04 6.10 -18.33
N THR A 164 26.25 5.65 -18.18
CA THR A 164 26.67 4.77 -17.09
C THR A 164 26.97 5.51 -15.80
N ASN A 165 26.83 6.84 -15.79
CA ASN A 165 27.14 7.69 -14.63
C ASN A 165 28.50 7.35 -13.99
N SER A 166 29.52 7.14 -14.82
CA SER A 166 30.89 6.75 -14.43
C SER A 166 31.05 5.31 -13.90
N PHE A 167 30.04 4.48 -13.97
CA PHE A 167 30.18 3.05 -13.71
C PHE A 167 30.71 2.30 -14.94
N MET A 168 31.51 1.29 -14.70
CA MET A 168 32.02 0.43 -15.79
C MET A 168 30.91 -0.52 -16.22
N ILE A 169 30.77 -0.69 -17.54
CA ILE A 169 29.98 -1.80 -18.10
C ILE A 169 30.94 -2.97 -18.24
N ASP A 170 30.69 -4.02 -17.47
CA ASP A 170 31.47 -5.26 -17.54
C ASP A 170 30.75 -6.22 -18.50
N PHE A 171 31.47 -6.64 -19.54
CA PHE A 171 31.04 -7.70 -20.44
C PHE A 171 31.86 -8.92 -20.07
N ASP A 172 31.19 -10.01 -19.72
CA ASP A 172 31.89 -11.24 -19.48
C ASP A 172 32.60 -11.75 -20.76
N ASP A 173 33.60 -12.65 -20.60
CA ASP A 173 34.60 -13.01 -21.62
C ASP A 173 34.05 -13.44 -22.97
N ASP A 174 32.78 -13.82 -23.05
CA ASP A 174 32.14 -14.32 -24.27
C ASP A 174 31.26 -13.31 -25.01
N HIS A 175 31.09 -12.10 -24.44
CA HIS A 175 30.19 -11.07 -24.98
C HIS A 175 30.92 -9.75 -25.19
N GLY A 176 30.73 -9.16 -26.33
CA GLY A 176 31.38 -7.89 -26.70
C GLY A 176 30.43 -6.97 -27.48
N ILE A 177 30.79 -5.71 -27.56
CA ILE A 177 30.14 -4.74 -28.44
C ILE A 177 30.54 -5.12 -29.87
N ARG A 178 29.56 -5.45 -30.71
CA ARG A 178 29.76 -5.60 -32.14
C ARG A 178 29.31 -4.32 -32.83
N ASP A 179 30.23 -3.75 -33.61
CA ASP A 179 29.90 -2.73 -34.60
C ASP A 179 29.65 -3.49 -35.94
N GLU A 180 28.38 -3.58 -36.31
CA GLU A 180 28.01 -4.10 -37.65
C GLU A 180 27.90 -2.90 -38.58
N ASN A 181 29.03 -2.59 -39.26
CA ASN A 181 29.04 -1.68 -40.41
C ASN A 181 28.49 -2.40 -41.66
#